data_210110494e33b09f73b798596d1e9905
#
_entry.id   210110494e33b09f73b798596d1e9905
#
_cell.length_a   1.000
_cell.length_b   1.000
_cell.length_c   1.000
_cell.angle_alpha   90.00
_cell.angle_beta   90.00
_cell.angle_gamma   90.00
#
_symmetry.space_group_name_H-M   'P 1'
#
loop_
_entity.id
_entity.type
_entity.pdbx_description
1 polymer ?
#
loop_
_entity_poly.entity_id
_entity_poly.type
_entity_poly.pdbx_seq_one_letter_code
_entity_poly.pdbx_strand_id
1 'polypeptide(L)'
;MTQSQKAERFLALHHGPAPLVLPNAWDAASARVIEDLGFPAIATTSAGIANSLGFPDGQRIPRDEMLAAIGRIVAAVRVPVSADIESGYGETPEAVADTIRAVLAAGVIGVNLEDAMADFHLHEERIRAAREAARAAGIPLVLNARTDVYLRPGDDEEARFEDAVRRSNAYLLAGADCAYPIGARGAPLISALVAAIQGPVNVLTGPGAVSIRELQSLGVARISFGSALARAAMGLTRRIARELLHSGAYSSFPEDTIPSAEANSLFKRG
;
A
#
# COMPACT_ATOMS: atom_id res chain seq x y z
N MET A 1 9.82 -15.52 -13.28
CA MET A 1 10.70 -14.56 -12.57
C MET A 1 10.92 -15.04 -11.16
N THR A 2 12.16 -14.99 -10.67
CA THR A 2 12.49 -15.21 -9.24
C THR A 2 11.95 -14.04 -8.40
N GLN A 3 11.92 -14.20 -7.07
CA GLN A 3 11.51 -13.13 -6.16
C GLN A 3 12.44 -11.91 -6.29
N SER A 4 13.76 -12.10 -6.37
CA SER A 4 14.74 -11.03 -6.58
C SER A 4 14.47 -10.27 -7.88
N GLN A 5 14.26 -10.96 -8.99
CA GLN A 5 13.91 -10.33 -10.28
C GLN A 5 12.60 -9.55 -10.23
N LYS A 6 11.60 -10.02 -9.48
CA LYS A 6 10.36 -9.27 -9.24
C LYS A 6 10.63 -8.00 -8.44
N ALA A 7 11.48 -8.06 -7.42
CA ALA A 7 11.86 -6.92 -6.59
C ALA A 7 12.64 -5.86 -7.39
N GLU A 8 13.62 -6.28 -8.19
CA GLU A 8 14.38 -5.40 -9.08
C GLU A 8 13.46 -4.67 -10.09
N ARG A 9 12.56 -5.45 -10.72
CA ARG A 9 11.56 -4.87 -11.62
C ARG A 9 10.65 -3.86 -10.90
N PHE A 10 10.21 -4.19 -9.69
CA PHE A 10 9.35 -3.32 -8.90
C PHE A 10 10.07 -2.04 -8.49
N LEU A 11 11.33 -2.11 -8.09
CA LEU A 11 12.16 -0.94 -7.81
C LEU A 11 12.29 -0.05 -9.05
N ALA A 12 12.58 -0.62 -10.21
CA ALA A 12 12.71 0.12 -11.46
C ALA A 12 11.43 0.90 -11.84
N LEU A 13 10.24 0.38 -11.48
CA LEU A 13 8.97 1.08 -11.74
C LEU A 13 8.82 2.39 -10.97
N HIS A 14 9.56 2.60 -9.86
CA HIS A 14 9.58 3.87 -9.11
C HIS A 14 10.43 4.97 -9.76
N HIS A 15 11.22 4.62 -10.77
CA HIS A 15 12.13 5.51 -11.48
C HIS A 15 11.77 5.64 -12.98
N GLY A 16 10.57 5.22 -13.36
CA GLY A 16 10.08 5.31 -14.73
C GLY A 16 9.64 6.74 -15.12
N PRO A 17 9.36 6.97 -16.41
CA PRO A 17 8.88 8.28 -16.91
C PRO A 17 7.42 8.56 -16.52
N ALA A 18 6.69 7.57 -16.06
CA ALA A 18 5.31 7.68 -15.57
C ALA A 18 5.22 7.12 -14.14
N PRO A 19 4.30 7.64 -13.32
CA PRO A 19 4.12 7.15 -11.97
C PRO A 19 3.68 5.67 -11.97
N LEU A 20 4.18 4.91 -11.01
CA LEU A 20 3.68 3.58 -10.72
C LEU A 20 2.29 3.70 -10.09
N VAL A 21 1.24 3.43 -10.87
CA VAL A 21 -0.13 3.32 -10.35
C VAL A 21 -0.31 1.94 -9.73
N LEU A 22 -0.57 1.91 -8.42
CA LEU A 22 -0.52 0.69 -7.62
C LEU A 22 -1.85 0.48 -6.88
N PRO A 23 -2.83 -0.21 -7.50
CA PRO A 23 -4.08 -0.56 -6.84
C PRO A 23 -3.84 -1.46 -5.63
N ASN A 24 -4.69 -1.29 -4.60
CA ASN A 24 -4.56 -2.03 -3.35
C ASN A 24 -5.60 -3.16 -3.27
N ALA A 25 -5.12 -4.39 -3.18
CA ALA A 25 -5.92 -5.59 -2.96
C ALA A 25 -6.09 -5.88 -1.45
N TRP A 26 -7.18 -6.53 -1.08
CA TRP A 26 -7.47 -6.97 0.29
C TRP A 26 -7.70 -8.47 0.42
N ASP A 27 -7.82 -9.16 -0.72
CA ASP A 27 -7.96 -10.61 -0.81
C ASP A 27 -7.43 -11.14 -2.15
N ALA A 28 -7.45 -12.45 -2.32
CA ALA A 28 -7.00 -13.09 -3.54
C ALA A 28 -7.89 -12.73 -4.76
N ALA A 29 -9.17 -12.46 -4.56
CA ALA A 29 -10.10 -12.14 -5.64
C ALA A 29 -9.82 -10.75 -6.20
N SER A 30 -9.74 -9.73 -5.34
CA SER A 30 -9.37 -8.38 -5.75
C SER A 30 -7.99 -8.33 -6.42
N ALA A 31 -7.02 -9.11 -5.90
CA ALA A 31 -5.69 -9.19 -6.50
C ALA A 31 -5.73 -9.80 -7.92
N ARG A 32 -6.51 -10.84 -8.14
CA ARG A 32 -6.68 -11.47 -9.47
C ARG A 32 -7.34 -10.53 -10.47
N VAL A 33 -8.39 -9.82 -10.06
CA VAL A 33 -9.05 -8.81 -10.92
C VAL A 33 -8.06 -7.71 -11.31
N ILE A 34 -7.26 -7.21 -10.37
CA ILE A 34 -6.26 -6.18 -10.65
C ILE A 34 -5.18 -6.70 -11.62
N GLU A 35 -4.68 -7.91 -11.40
CA GLU A 35 -3.67 -8.52 -12.29
C GLU A 35 -4.21 -8.74 -13.70
N ASP A 36 -5.45 -9.23 -13.84
CA ASP A 36 -6.10 -9.52 -15.12
C ASP A 36 -6.25 -8.26 -16.00
N LEU A 37 -6.43 -7.10 -15.37
CA LEU A 37 -6.46 -5.80 -16.03
C LEU A 37 -5.06 -5.31 -16.49
N GLY A 38 -3.99 -6.06 -16.22
CA GLY A 38 -2.64 -5.78 -16.71
C GLY A 38 -1.82 -4.83 -15.85
N PHE A 39 -2.18 -4.58 -14.60
CA PHE A 39 -1.33 -3.79 -13.70
C PHE A 39 0.01 -4.48 -13.47
N PRO A 40 1.14 -3.74 -13.57
CA PRO A 40 2.49 -4.34 -13.49
C PRO A 40 2.88 -4.80 -12.09
N ALA A 41 2.15 -4.36 -11.07
CA ALA A 41 2.34 -4.70 -9.66
C ALA A 41 1.07 -4.39 -8.87
N ILE A 42 0.97 -4.93 -7.66
CA ILE A 42 -0.18 -4.77 -6.75
C ILE A 42 0.34 -4.37 -5.36
N ALA A 43 -0.36 -3.48 -4.67
CA ALA A 43 -0.19 -3.30 -3.23
C ALA A 43 -1.29 -4.06 -2.47
N THR A 44 -1.05 -4.36 -1.19
CA THR A 44 -2.14 -4.72 -0.28
C THR A 44 -2.62 -3.50 0.51
N THR A 45 -3.73 -3.63 1.22
CA THR A 45 -4.22 -2.65 2.18
C THR A 45 -4.50 -3.35 3.51
N SER A 46 -3.77 -2.95 4.57
CA SER A 46 -3.95 -3.47 5.93
C SER A 46 -5.40 -3.33 6.40
N ALA A 47 -5.98 -2.12 6.26
CA ALA A 47 -7.36 -1.84 6.59
C ALA A 47 -8.37 -2.73 5.84
N GLY A 48 -8.17 -2.94 4.53
CA GLY A 48 -9.04 -3.80 3.72
C GLY A 48 -8.96 -5.26 4.16
N ILE A 49 -7.76 -5.78 4.40
CA ILE A 49 -7.53 -7.14 4.92
C ILE A 49 -8.15 -7.29 6.30
N ALA A 50 -7.85 -6.38 7.23
CA ALA A 50 -8.39 -6.41 8.59
C ALA A 50 -9.93 -6.45 8.58
N ASN A 51 -10.57 -5.54 7.83
CA ASN A 51 -12.03 -5.50 7.72
C ASN A 51 -12.62 -6.79 7.13
N SER A 52 -11.96 -7.40 6.13
CA SER A 52 -12.42 -8.66 5.53
C SER A 52 -12.36 -9.85 6.49
N LEU A 53 -11.50 -9.78 7.49
CA LEU A 53 -11.31 -10.79 8.54
C LEU A 53 -12.04 -10.44 9.86
N GLY A 54 -12.82 -9.33 9.89
CA GLY A 54 -13.62 -8.94 11.05
C GLY A 54 -12.89 -8.08 12.08
N PHE A 55 -11.73 -7.53 11.74
CA PHE A 55 -10.96 -6.64 12.61
C PHE A 55 -11.07 -5.17 12.16
N PRO A 56 -11.02 -4.21 13.07
CA PRO A 56 -10.83 -2.81 12.74
C PRO A 56 -9.40 -2.55 12.25
N ASP A 57 -9.19 -1.43 11.56
CA ASP A 57 -7.88 -0.92 11.14
C ASP A 57 -7.00 -0.53 12.35
N GLY A 58 -5.70 -0.36 12.13
CA GLY A 58 -4.74 0.12 13.12
C GLY A 58 -4.09 -1.00 13.94
N GLN A 59 -3.56 -2.00 13.28
CA GLN A 59 -2.76 -3.10 13.84
C GLN A 59 -3.51 -3.92 14.92
N ARG A 60 -4.86 -4.06 14.72
CA ARG A 60 -5.73 -4.85 15.62
C ARG A 60 -5.83 -6.31 15.23
N ILE A 61 -5.56 -6.63 13.97
CA ILE A 61 -5.42 -8.00 13.50
C ILE A 61 -4.08 -8.59 13.98
N PRO A 62 -4.03 -9.83 14.47
CA PRO A 62 -2.78 -10.49 14.80
C PRO A 62 -1.84 -10.59 13.59
N ARG A 63 -0.53 -10.39 13.82
CA ARG A 63 0.49 -10.44 12.77
C ARG A 63 0.38 -11.67 11.88
N ASP A 64 0.22 -12.85 12.48
CA ASP A 64 0.23 -14.10 11.73
C ASP A 64 -1.02 -14.25 10.82
N GLU A 65 -2.16 -13.70 11.22
CA GLU A 65 -3.36 -13.65 10.38
C GLU A 65 -3.18 -12.68 9.20
N MET A 66 -2.57 -11.52 9.45
CA MET A 66 -2.22 -10.58 8.38
C MET A 66 -1.24 -11.22 7.39
N LEU A 67 -0.19 -11.86 7.88
CA LEU A 67 0.80 -12.57 7.05
C LEU A 67 0.17 -13.71 6.24
N ALA A 68 -0.75 -14.46 6.83
CA ALA A 68 -1.48 -15.50 6.12
C ALA A 68 -2.35 -14.94 4.98
N ALA A 69 -3.03 -13.81 5.21
CA ALA A 69 -3.82 -13.13 4.19
C ALA A 69 -2.94 -12.60 3.04
N ILE A 70 -1.84 -11.94 3.38
CA ILE A 70 -0.83 -11.46 2.42
C ILE A 70 -0.29 -12.64 1.59
N GLY A 71 0.06 -13.76 2.24
CA GLY A 71 0.53 -14.96 1.56
C GLY A 71 -0.48 -15.54 0.56
N ARG A 72 -1.78 -15.49 0.85
CA ARG A 72 -2.84 -15.89 -0.08
C ARG A 72 -2.91 -14.96 -1.29
N ILE A 73 -2.77 -13.65 -1.09
CA ILE A 73 -2.72 -12.65 -2.17
C ILE A 73 -1.50 -12.92 -3.07
N VAL A 74 -0.31 -13.07 -2.49
CA VAL A 74 0.93 -13.36 -3.24
C VAL A 74 0.82 -14.66 -4.03
N ALA A 75 0.26 -15.71 -3.43
CA ALA A 75 0.08 -17.02 -4.10
C ALA A 75 -0.94 -16.96 -5.25
N ALA A 76 -1.87 -16.01 -5.24
CA ALA A 76 -2.89 -15.87 -6.26
C ALA A 76 -2.40 -15.19 -7.55
N VAL A 77 -1.31 -14.38 -7.50
CA VAL A 77 -0.85 -13.54 -8.60
C VAL A 77 0.59 -13.84 -9.02
N ARG A 78 0.94 -13.46 -10.25
CA ARG A 78 2.30 -13.58 -10.78
C ARG A 78 3.09 -12.27 -10.71
N VAL A 79 2.36 -11.13 -10.68
CA VAL A 79 2.96 -9.80 -10.59
C VAL A 79 3.59 -9.55 -9.21
N PRO A 80 4.53 -8.60 -9.10
CA PRO A 80 5.08 -8.14 -7.83
C PRO A 80 3.98 -7.68 -6.85
N VAL A 81 4.12 -8.05 -5.56
CA VAL A 81 3.21 -7.62 -4.48
C VAL A 81 3.98 -6.82 -3.43
N SER A 82 3.51 -5.59 -3.16
CA SER A 82 3.95 -4.75 -2.05
C SER A 82 2.95 -4.84 -0.91
N ALA A 83 3.38 -5.31 0.27
CA ALA A 83 2.51 -5.49 1.41
C ALA A 83 2.44 -4.23 2.29
N ASP A 84 1.25 -3.90 2.75
CA ASP A 84 1.03 -2.92 3.81
C ASP A 84 1.11 -3.64 5.16
N ILE A 85 2.20 -3.41 5.88
CA ILE A 85 2.50 -4.05 7.18
C ILE A 85 2.37 -3.09 8.36
N GLU A 86 1.66 -2.00 8.18
CA GLU A 86 1.43 -0.98 9.21
C GLU A 86 2.77 -0.52 9.84
N SER A 87 2.90 -0.47 11.17
CA SER A 87 4.15 -0.11 11.85
C SER A 87 5.13 -1.28 12.02
N GLY A 88 4.88 -2.43 11.37
CA GLY A 88 5.76 -3.59 11.34
C GLY A 88 5.46 -4.66 12.39
N TYR A 89 4.32 -4.60 13.08
CA TYR A 89 3.89 -5.59 14.08
C TYR A 89 4.90 -5.85 15.21
N GLY A 90 5.66 -4.81 15.58
CA GLY A 90 6.61 -4.89 16.68
C GLY A 90 7.04 -3.51 17.16
N GLU A 91 7.39 -3.43 18.45
CA GLU A 91 7.82 -2.17 19.07
C GLU A 91 9.32 -1.90 18.83
N THR A 92 10.13 -2.95 18.67
CA THR A 92 11.58 -2.84 18.51
C THR A 92 12.00 -3.02 17.04
N PRO A 93 13.18 -2.51 16.64
CA PRO A 93 13.76 -2.75 15.31
C PRO A 93 13.91 -4.24 15.00
N GLU A 94 14.26 -5.08 15.97
CA GLU A 94 14.40 -6.53 15.78
C GLU A 94 13.06 -7.20 15.48
N ALA A 95 11.97 -6.80 16.15
CA ALA A 95 10.64 -7.32 15.89
C ALA A 95 10.13 -6.94 14.50
N VAL A 96 10.44 -5.72 14.04
CA VAL A 96 10.17 -5.30 12.66
C VAL A 96 10.99 -6.13 11.67
N ALA A 97 12.27 -6.38 11.93
CA ALA A 97 13.11 -7.25 11.10
C ALA A 97 12.55 -8.68 11.02
N ASP A 98 11.98 -9.21 12.10
CA ASP A 98 11.29 -10.53 12.10
C ASP A 98 10.05 -10.50 11.17
N THR A 99 9.28 -9.43 11.20
CA THR A 99 8.15 -9.25 10.27
C THR A 99 8.62 -9.18 8.82
N ILE A 100 9.73 -8.45 8.55
CA ILE A 100 10.31 -8.40 7.20
C ILE A 100 10.75 -9.80 6.73
N ARG A 101 11.40 -10.59 7.57
CA ARG A 101 11.76 -11.98 7.23
C ARG A 101 10.53 -12.81 6.87
N ALA A 102 9.45 -12.66 7.64
CA ALA A 102 8.22 -13.40 7.41
C ALA A 102 7.50 -12.99 6.11
N VAL A 103 7.41 -11.69 5.78
CA VAL A 103 6.81 -11.24 4.51
C VAL A 103 7.67 -11.65 3.31
N LEU A 104 8.99 -11.64 3.42
CA LEU A 104 9.88 -12.14 2.38
C LEU A 104 9.68 -13.65 2.15
N ALA A 105 9.54 -14.44 3.23
CA ALA A 105 9.23 -15.87 3.12
C ALA A 105 7.86 -16.11 2.44
N ALA A 106 6.90 -15.21 2.59
CA ALA A 106 5.62 -15.25 1.87
C ALA A 106 5.71 -14.82 0.40
N GLY A 107 6.87 -14.37 -0.08
CA GLY A 107 7.09 -13.97 -1.48
C GLY A 107 6.83 -12.49 -1.78
N VAL A 108 6.63 -11.66 -0.78
CA VAL A 108 6.50 -10.21 -0.89
C VAL A 108 7.82 -9.59 -1.36
N ILE A 109 7.74 -8.51 -2.16
CA ILE A 109 8.93 -7.82 -2.71
C ILE A 109 8.97 -6.32 -2.40
N GLY A 110 7.99 -5.80 -1.71
CA GLY A 110 7.95 -4.43 -1.22
C GLY A 110 7.04 -4.32 -0.01
N VAL A 111 7.27 -3.34 0.84
CA VAL A 111 6.40 -3.07 2.00
C VAL A 111 6.15 -1.57 2.18
N ASN A 112 4.96 -1.23 2.71
CA ASN A 112 4.78 0.01 3.44
C ASN A 112 5.14 -0.25 4.90
N LEU A 113 5.94 0.65 5.47
CA LEU A 113 6.28 0.67 6.89
C LEU A 113 6.03 2.09 7.41
N GLU A 114 5.08 2.25 8.32
CA GLU A 114 4.65 3.54 8.84
C GLU A 114 5.26 3.87 10.20
N ASP A 115 5.47 5.17 10.43
CA ASP A 115 5.96 5.64 11.72
C ASP A 115 4.85 5.66 12.80
N ALA A 116 3.58 5.66 12.41
CA ALA A 116 2.43 5.80 13.31
C ALA A 116 2.65 6.92 14.34
N MET A 117 3.44 7.93 13.98
CA MET A 117 3.90 9.02 14.85
C MET A 117 4.68 8.57 16.09
N ALA A 118 5.31 7.40 16.06
CA ALA A 118 6.28 6.98 17.06
C ALA A 118 7.51 7.90 17.08
N ASP A 119 8.40 7.66 18.04
CA ASP A 119 9.67 8.38 18.11
C ASP A 119 10.41 8.34 16.77
N PHE A 120 10.88 9.49 16.34
CA PHE A 120 11.52 9.67 15.05
C PHE A 120 12.75 8.77 14.85
N HIS A 121 13.64 8.73 15.86
CA HIS A 121 14.85 7.93 15.78
C HIS A 121 14.56 6.42 15.84
N LEU A 122 13.59 6.03 16.63
CA LEU A 122 13.15 4.63 16.66
C LEU A 122 12.65 4.17 15.28
N HIS A 123 11.92 5.04 14.55
CA HIS A 123 11.45 4.64 13.23
C HIS A 123 12.59 4.57 12.20
N GLU A 124 13.59 5.46 12.28
CA GLU A 124 14.81 5.32 11.47
C GLU A 124 15.51 3.98 11.74
N GLU A 125 15.63 3.56 13.00
CA GLU A 125 16.22 2.27 13.38
C GLU A 125 15.40 1.10 12.85
N ARG A 126 14.07 1.18 12.88
CA ARG A 126 13.16 0.18 12.28
C ARG A 126 13.38 0.05 10.77
N ILE A 127 13.55 1.16 10.06
CA ILE A 127 13.84 1.15 8.61
C ILE A 127 15.22 0.52 8.33
N ARG A 128 16.25 0.86 9.12
CA ARG A 128 17.60 0.25 9.00
C ARG A 128 17.53 -1.26 9.23
N ALA A 129 16.82 -1.69 10.27
CA ALA A 129 16.65 -3.11 10.58
C ALA A 129 15.87 -3.86 9.48
N ALA A 130 14.82 -3.23 8.91
CA ALA A 130 14.09 -3.77 7.78
C ALA A 130 14.98 -3.93 6.54
N ARG A 131 15.80 -2.93 6.21
CA ARG A 131 16.75 -2.98 5.10
C ARG A 131 17.80 -4.08 5.31
N GLU A 132 18.34 -4.20 6.51
CA GLU A 132 19.35 -5.21 6.83
C GLU A 132 18.77 -6.62 6.74
N ALA A 133 17.56 -6.86 7.25
CA ALA A 133 16.86 -8.14 7.12
C ALA A 133 16.66 -8.52 5.63
N ALA A 134 16.29 -7.56 4.78
CA ALA A 134 16.13 -7.79 3.35
C ALA A 134 17.47 -8.10 2.66
N ARG A 135 18.54 -7.38 3.00
CA ARG A 135 19.90 -7.65 2.49
C ARG A 135 20.38 -9.03 2.88
N ALA A 136 20.19 -9.42 4.13
CA ALA A 136 20.57 -10.74 4.64
C ALA A 136 19.83 -11.87 3.91
N ALA A 137 18.59 -11.62 3.46
CA ALA A 137 17.81 -12.55 2.65
C ALA A 137 18.19 -12.56 1.15
N GLY A 138 19.06 -11.64 0.70
CA GLY A 138 19.45 -11.50 -0.71
C GLY A 138 18.32 -10.96 -1.61
N ILE A 139 17.32 -10.30 -1.05
CA ILE A 139 16.17 -9.75 -1.78
C ILE A 139 16.24 -8.22 -1.73
N PRO A 140 16.25 -7.49 -2.87
CA PRO A 140 16.20 -6.05 -2.93
C PRO A 140 14.75 -5.53 -2.66
N LEU A 141 14.26 -5.81 -1.44
CA LEU A 141 12.94 -5.40 -0.98
C LEU A 141 12.77 -3.88 -1.12
N VAL A 142 11.68 -3.44 -1.72
CA VAL A 142 11.33 -2.02 -1.82
C VAL A 142 10.65 -1.56 -0.54
N LEU A 143 11.28 -0.64 0.18
CA LEU A 143 10.75 -0.03 1.40
C LEU A 143 10.08 1.30 1.06
N ASN A 144 8.77 1.39 1.23
CA ASN A 144 7.98 2.61 1.12
C ASN A 144 7.73 3.13 2.55
N ALA A 145 8.54 4.09 2.98
CA ALA A 145 8.49 4.62 4.34
C ALA A 145 7.38 5.66 4.46
N ARG A 146 6.36 5.32 5.24
CA ARG A 146 5.20 6.18 5.49
C ARG A 146 5.43 7.03 6.73
N THR A 147 5.09 8.33 6.61
CA THR A 147 4.93 9.20 7.78
C THR A 147 3.51 9.72 7.88
N ASP A 148 2.97 9.69 9.10
CA ASP A 148 1.58 10.04 9.43
C ASP A 148 1.40 11.52 9.84
N VAL A 149 2.38 12.37 9.55
CA VAL A 149 2.38 13.80 9.93
C VAL A 149 1.08 14.50 9.54
N TYR A 150 0.56 14.27 8.32
CA TYR A 150 -0.68 14.91 7.85
C TYR A 150 -1.97 14.26 8.38
N LEU A 151 -1.89 13.17 9.11
CA LEU A 151 -3.05 12.59 9.80
C LEU A 151 -3.28 13.20 11.19
N ARG A 152 -2.35 13.99 11.70
CA ARG A 152 -2.47 14.70 12.99
C ARG A 152 -3.39 15.93 12.85
N PRO A 153 -4.35 16.10 13.73
CA PRO A 153 -5.17 17.30 13.76
C PRO A 153 -4.43 18.48 14.41
N GLY A 154 -4.77 19.71 13.98
CA GLY A 154 -4.48 20.93 14.75
C GLY A 154 -3.10 21.54 14.62
N ASP A 155 -2.21 21.00 13.80
CA ASP A 155 -0.86 21.56 13.64
C ASP A 155 -0.84 22.66 12.55
N ASP A 156 0.13 23.56 12.64
CA ASP A 156 0.50 24.52 11.62
C ASP A 156 0.88 23.80 10.32
N GLU A 157 0.41 24.30 9.19
CA GLU A 157 0.69 23.69 7.87
C GLU A 157 2.18 23.74 7.52
N GLU A 158 2.87 24.84 7.87
CA GLU A 158 4.31 24.99 7.65
C GLU A 158 5.11 24.00 8.50
N ALA A 159 4.83 23.90 9.79
CA ALA A 159 5.46 22.95 10.70
C ALA A 159 5.23 21.49 10.27
N ARG A 160 4.03 21.15 9.77
CA ARG A 160 3.75 19.81 9.21
C ARG A 160 4.54 19.53 7.94
N PHE A 161 4.68 20.53 7.08
CA PHE A 161 5.47 20.39 5.86
C PHE A 161 6.94 20.13 6.20
N GLU A 162 7.53 20.93 7.08
CA GLU A 162 8.92 20.77 7.52
C GLU A 162 9.16 19.40 8.17
N ASP A 163 8.27 18.96 9.08
CA ASP A 163 8.38 17.64 9.73
C ASP A 163 8.21 16.49 8.72
N ALA A 164 7.28 16.59 7.78
CA ALA A 164 7.09 15.59 6.73
C ALA A 164 8.32 15.46 5.83
N VAL A 165 8.92 16.58 5.41
CA VAL A 165 10.15 16.61 4.60
C VAL A 165 11.33 16.04 5.39
N ARG A 166 11.52 16.48 6.63
CA ARG A 166 12.59 16.00 7.52
C ARG A 166 12.51 14.50 7.72
N ARG A 167 11.34 13.97 8.07
CA ARG A 167 11.10 12.52 8.27
C ARG A 167 11.34 11.75 6.98
N SER A 168 10.73 12.18 5.87
CA SER A 168 10.87 11.53 4.58
C SER A 168 12.33 11.40 4.15
N ASN A 169 13.11 12.49 4.23
CA ASN A 169 14.52 12.47 3.85
C ASN A 169 15.36 11.59 4.78
N ALA A 170 15.12 11.64 6.09
CA ALA A 170 15.80 10.78 7.04
C ALA A 170 15.50 9.29 6.80
N TYR A 171 14.26 8.95 6.49
CA TYR A 171 13.86 7.57 6.19
C TYR A 171 14.48 7.05 4.88
N LEU A 172 14.59 7.91 3.87
CA LEU A 172 15.35 7.58 2.64
C LEU A 172 16.82 7.32 2.95
N LEU A 173 17.46 8.17 3.76
CA LEU A 173 18.83 7.97 4.22
C LEU A 173 18.99 6.71 5.08
N ALA A 174 17.99 6.34 5.85
CA ALA A 174 17.98 5.10 6.63
C ALA A 174 17.85 3.83 5.77
N GLY A 175 17.51 3.98 4.49
CA GLY A 175 17.45 2.87 3.53
C GLY A 175 16.08 2.61 2.91
N ALA A 176 15.12 3.52 3.06
CA ALA A 176 13.88 3.46 2.28
C ALA A 176 14.14 3.80 0.81
N ASP A 177 13.31 3.26 -0.09
CA ASP A 177 13.39 3.50 -1.54
C ASP A 177 12.37 4.54 -2.00
N CYS A 178 11.32 4.76 -1.21
CA CYS A 178 10.25 5.68 -1.51
C CYS A 178 9.73 6.30 -0.20
N ALA A 179 9.40 7.58 -0.23
CA ALA A 179 8.80 8.29 0.89
C ALA A 179 7.28 8.39 0.70
N TYR A 180 6.53 8.26 1.80
CA TYR A 180 5.08 8.28 1.76
C TYR A 180 4.49 9.20 2.85
N PRO A 181 4.47 10.53 2.63
CA PRO A 181 3.78 11.47 3.51
C PRO A 181 2.25 11.36 3.32
N ILE A 182 1.67 10.32 3.92
CA ILE A 182 0.23 10.02 3.76
C ILE A 182 -0.63 11.17 4.26
N GLY A 183 -1.75 11.44 3.57
CA GLY A 183 -2.68 12.51 3.94
C GLY A 183 -2.37 13.85 3.31
N ALA A 184 -1.22 14.03 2.66
CA ALA A 184 -0.94 15.21 1.86
C ALA A 184 -1.96 15.34 0.72
N ARG A 185 -2.58 16.51 0.59
CA ARG A 185 -3.66 16.76 -0.38
C ARG A 185 -3.45 18.07 -1.12
N GLY A 186 -4.00 18.14 -2.33
CA GLY A 186 -3.92 19.32 -3.19
C GLY A 186 -2.58 19.43 -3.93
N ALA A 187 -2.66 19.89 -5.19
CA ALA A 187 -1.52 19.97 -6.08
C ALA A 187 -0.37 20.83 -5.54
N PRO A 188 -0.61 22.01 -4.90
CA PRO A 188 0.48 22.84 -4.38
C PRO A 188 1.32 22.14 -3.31
N LEU A 189 0.68 21.49 -2.32
CA LEU A 189 1.39 20.77 -1.27
C LEU A 189 2.16 19.56 -1.84
N ILE A 190 1.53 18.78 -2.71
CA ILE A 190 2.18 17.61 -3.34
C ILE A 190 3.39 18.05 -4.16
N SER A 191 3.27 19.13 -4.95
CA SER A 191 4.40 19.70 -5.70
C SER A 191 5.56 20.12 -4.80
N ALA A 192 5.26 20.82 -3.70
CA ALA A 192 6.27 21.23 -2.73
C ALA A 192 6.98 20.04 -2.08
N LEU A 193 6.23 19.00 -1.69
CA LEU A 193 6.79 17.76 -1.12
C LEU A 193 7.69 17.03 -2.13
N VAL A 194 7.25 16.88 -3.38
CA VAL A 194 8.06 16.24 -4.43
C VAL A 194 9.35 17.01 -4.69
N ALA A 195 9.32 18.35 -4.63
CA ALA A 195 10.51 19.18 -4.80
C ALA A 195 11.49 19.13 -3.61
N ALA A 196 11.00 18.94 -2.38
CA ALA A 196 11.80 18.98 -1.16
C ALA A 196 12.31 17.61 -0.70
N ILE A 197 11.62 16.52 -1.07
CA ILE A 197 12.00 15.15 -0.71
C ILE A 197 13.03 14.63 -1.71
N GLN A 198 14.14 14.09 -1.20
CA GLN A 198 15.31 13.67 -1.99
C GLN A 198 15.20 12.23 -2.51
N GLY A 199 14.03 11.87 -3.05
CA GLY A 199 13.77 10.54 -3.62
C GLY A 199 12.35 10.37 -4.12
N PRO A 200 11.98 9.15 -4.58
CA PRO A 200 10.63 8.86 -5.03
C PRO A 200 9.59 9.15 -3.96
N VAL A 201 8.47 9.79 -4.37
CA VAL A 201 7.35 10.11 -3.49
C VAL A 201 6.12 9.30 -3.88
N ASN A 202 5.50 8.64 -2.89
CA ASN A 202 4.20 8.00 -3.00
C ASN A 202 3.10 8.96 -2.53
N VAL A 203 2.02 9.05 -3.28
CA VAL A 203 0.81 9.80 -2.93
C VAL A 203 -0.37 8.85 -2.81
N LEU A 204 -1.15 8.99 -1.72
CA LEU A 204 -2.46 8.36 -1.59
C LEU A 204 -3.49 9.20 -2.33
N THR A 205 -4.21 8.58 -3.26
CA THR A 205 -5.26 9.25 -4.05
C THR A 205 -6.59 8.52 -3.98
N GLY A 206 -7.63 9.12 -4.52
CA GLY A 206 -8.97 8.55 -4.59
C GLY A 206 -9.98 9.55 -5.14
N PRO A 207 -11.29 9.25 -5.04
CA PRO A 207 -12.33 10.16 -5.52
C PRO A 207 -12.21 11.57 -4.94
N GLY A 208 -12.23 12.58 -5.79
CA GLY A 208 -12.13 14.00 -5.41
C GLY A 208 -10.71 14.50 -5.14
N ALA A 209 -9.68 13.65 -5.25
CA ALA A 209 -8.29 14.05 -5.14
C ALA A 209 -7.70 14.51 -6.49
N VAL A 210 -6.43 14.92 -6.49
CA VAL A 210 -5.66 15.29 -7.68
C VAL A 210 -5.62 14.10 -8.66
N SER A 211 -5.86 14.36 -9.94
CA SER A 211 -5.91 13.31 -10.96
C SER A 211 -4.53 12.65 -11.18
N ILE A 212 -4.54 11.39 -11.63
CA ILE A 212 -3.29 10.65 -11.94
C ILE A 212 -2.42 11.41 -12.95
N ARG A 213 -3.03 12.03 -13.98
CA ARG A 213 -2.32 12.84 -14.98
C ARG A 213 -1.64 14.06 -14.35
N GLU A 214 -2.31 14.72 -13.45
CA GLU A 214 -1.76 15.87 -12.73
C GLU A 214 -0.66 15.42 -11.75
N LEU A 215 -0.86 14.33 -10.99
CA LEU A 215 0.19 13.75 -10.14
C LEU A 215 1.45 13.39 -10.93
N GLN A 216 1.29 12.88 -12.15
CA GLN A 216 2.41 12.65 -13.08
C GLN A 216 3.14 13.94 -13.42
N SER A 217 2.42 15.01 -13.75
CA SER A 217 3.03 16.31 -14.09
C SER A 217 3.74 16.96 -12.89
N LEU A 218 3.37 16.61 -11.67
CA LEU A 218 4.01 17.04 -10.43
C LEU A 218 5.24 16.20 -10.06
N GLY A 219 5.57 15.15 -10.83
CA GLY A 219 6.74 14.29 -10.57
C GLY A 219 6.52 13.21 -9.49
N VAL A 220 5.26 12.88 -9.16
CA VAL A 220 4.95 11.79 -8.24
C VAL A 220 5.42 10.46 -8.83
N ALA A 221 6.16 9.67 -8.07
CA ALA A 221 6.73 8.41 -8.52
C ALA A 221 5.80 7.20 -8.31
N ARG A 222 4.99 7.22 -7.26
CA ARG A 222 4.05 6.14 -6.90
C ARG A 222 2.72 6.71 -6.48
N ILE A 223 1.64 6.05 -6.90
CA ILE A 223 0.26 6.41 -6.58
C ILE A 223 -0.43 5.17 -6.02
N SER A 224 -0.95 5.27 -4.81
CA SER A 224 -1.69 4.20 -4.13
C SER A 224 -3.10 4.66 -3.73
N PHE A 225 -3.98 3.70 -3.42
CA PHE A 225 -5.40 3.95 -3.16
C PHE A 225 -5.82 3.52 -1.74
N GLY A 226 -4.93 2.88 -0.99
CA GLY A 226 -5.22 2.39 0.35
C GLY A 226 -6.47 1.51 0.37
N SER A 227 -7.35 1.71 1.34
CA SER A 227 -8.59 0.95 1.46
C SER A 227 -9.73 1.41 0.52
N ALA A 228 -9.49 2.35 -0.41
CA ALA A 228 -10.58 2.94 -1.20
C ALA A 228 -11.36 1.90 -2.03
N LEU A 229 -10.66 0.93 -2.66
CA LEU A 229 -11.31 -0.13 -3.44
C LEU A 229 -12.13 -1.07 -2.54
N ALA A 230 -11.58 -1.51 -1.42
CA ALA A 230 -12.30 -2.34 -0.45
C ALA A 230 -13.54 -1.63 0.09
N ARG A 231 -13.41 -0.34 0.47
CA ARG A 231 -14.56 0.46 0.92
C ARG A 231 -15.60 0.69 -0.16
N ALA A 232 -15.20 0.80 -1.43
CA ALA A 232 -16.13 0.88 -2.56
C ALA A 232 -16.94 -0.41 -2.70
N ALA A 233 -16.30 -1.59 -2.59
CA ALA A 233 -16.98 -2.88 -2.60
C ALA A 233 -17.96 -3.02 -1.41
N MET A 234 -17.57 -2.63 -0.21
CA MET A 234 -18.45 -2.57 0.97
C MET A 234 -19.63 -1.61 0.76
N GLY A 235 -19.37 -0.44 0.15
CA GLY A 235 -20.42 0.54 -0.16
C GLY A 235 -21.44 0.01 -1.17
N LEU A 236 -20.99 -0.69 -2.20
CA LEU A 236 -21.84 -1.37 -3.16
C LEU A 236 -22.69 -2.45 -2.47
N THR A 237 -22.08 -3.32 -1.69
CA THR A 237 -22.75 -4.36 -0.92
C THR A 237 -23.85 -3.76 -0.03
N ARG A 238 -23.53 -2.68 0.70
CA ARG A 238 -24.51 -1.98 1.55
C ARG A 238 -25.68 -1.42 0.74
N ARG A 239 -25.43 -0.85 -0.44
CA ARG A 239 -26.48 -0.32 -1.32
C ARG A 239 -27.43 -1.40 -1.77
N ILE A 240 -26.90 -2.51 -2.28
CA ILE A 240 -27.70 -3.67 -2.74
C ILE A 240 -28.50 -4.27 -1.57
N ALA A 241 -27.85 -4.55 -0.43
CA ALA A 241 -28.52 -5.12 0.74
C ALA A 241 -29.65 -4.24 1.27
N ARG A 242 -29.49 -2.91 1.23
CA ARG A 242 -30.53 -1.96 1.63
C ARG A 242 -31.75 -2.04 0.70
N GLU A 243 -31.54 -2.09 -0.61
CA GLU A 243 -32.60 -2.21 -1.60
C GLU A 243 -33.38 -3.52 -1.41
N LEU A 244 -32.68 -4.65 -1.29
CA LEU A 244 -33.28 -5.96 -1.03
C LEU A 244 -34.15 -5.94 0.24
N LEU A 245 -33.65 -5.32 1.32
CA LEU A 245 -34.39 -5.26 2.60
C LEU A 245 -35.65 -4.41 2.52
N HIS A 246 -35.64 -3.30 1.80
CA HIS A 246 -36.73 -2.31 1.84
C HIS A 246 -37.77 -2.49 0.73
N SER A 247 -37.34 -2.93 -0.45
CA SER A 247 -38.23 -3.03 -1.62
C SER A 247 -38.32 -4.43 -2.23
N GLY A 248 -37.41 -5.33 -1.86
CA GLY A 248 -37.26 -6.63 -2.52
C GLY A 248 -36.81 -6.54 -3.98
N ALA A 249 -36.41 -5.36 -4.42
CA ALA A 249 -35.83 -5.12 -5.74
C ALA A 249 -34.30 -5.40 -5.76
N TYR A 250 -33.73 -5.46 -6.94
CA TYR A 250 -32.30 -5.72 -7.17
C TYR A 250 -31.74 -4.86 -8.30
N SER A 251 -32.30 -3.67 -8.51
CA SER A 251 -31.84 -2.70 -9.51
C SER A 251 -30.50 -2.06 -9.17
N SER A 252 -30.05 -2.19 -7.92
CA SER A 252 -28.74 -1.71 -7.47
C SER A 252 -27.56 -2.59 -7.88
N PHE A 253 -27.80 -3.79 -8.44
CA PHE A 253 -26.70 -4.57 -9.02
C PHE A 253 -26.15 -3.87 -10.25
N PRO A 254 -24.81 -3.69 -10.36
CA PRO A 254 -24.22 -3.10 -11.54
C PRO A 254 -24.44 -3.97 -12.79
N GLU A 255 -24.60 -3.33 -13.95
CA GLU A 255 -24.70 -4.04 -15.23
C GLU A 255 -23.38 -4.77 -15.60
N ASP A 256 -22.26 -4.26 -15.12
CA ASP A 256 -20.91 -4.81 -15.31
C ASP A 256 -20.48 -5.81 -14.22
N THR A 257 -21.46 -6.44 -13.54
CA THR A 257 -21.17 -7.53 -12.60
C THR A 257 -20.44 -8.67 -13.30
N ILE A 258 -19.27 -9.09 -12.75
CA ILE A 258 -18.46 -10.16 -13.32
C ILE A 258 -19.26 -11.47 -13.37
N PRO A 259 -19.47 -12.08 -14.56
CA PRO A 259 -20.20 -13.35 -14.67
C PRO A 259 -19.49 -14.50 -13.97
N SER A 260 -20.25 -15.48 -13.45
CA SER A 260 -19.68 -16.63 -12.71
C SER A 260 -18.58 -17.40 -13.49
N ALA A 261 -18.76 -17.56 -14.80
CA ALA A 261 -17.79 -18.25 -15.65
C ALA A 261 -16.45 -17.47 -15.74
N GLU A 262 -16.52 -16.15 -15.85
CA GLU A 262 -15.38 -15.25 -15.87
C GLU A 262 -14.71 -15.23 -14.49
N ALA A 263 -15.48 -15.05 -13.41
CA ALA A 263 -14.93 -15.10 -12.04
C ALA A 263 -14.16 -16.40 -11.79
N ASN A 264 -14.71 -17.56 -12.21
CA ASN A 264 -14.02 -18.85 -12.08
C ASN A 264 -12.75 -18.91 -12.96
N SER A 265 -12.75 -18.26 -14.13
CA SER A 265 -11.59 -18.27 -15.04
C SER A 265 -10.39 -17.53 -14.46
N LEU A 266 -10.61 -16.47 -13.67
CA LEU A 266 -9.55 -15.73 -12.99
C LEU A 266 -8.68 -16.62 -12.09
N PHE A 267 -9.23 -17.74 -11.58
CA PHE A 267 -8.53 -18.65 -10.67
C PHE A 267 -8.01 -19.94 -11.33
N LYS A 268 -8.24 -20.14 -12.63
CA LYS A 268 -7.63 -21.27 -13.35
C LYS A 268 -6.12 -21.02 -13.42
N ARG A 269 -5.35 -21.89 -12.75
CA ARG A 269 -3.89 -21.89 -12.89
C ARG A 269 -3.57 -22.52 -14.25
N GLY A 270 -2.99 -21.76 -15.17
CA GLY A 270 -2.39 -22.28 -16.39
C GLY A 270 -1.10 -23.01 -16.09
#